data_4a394951fe9047659259aa8e0bdfd87c
#
_entry.id   4a394951fe9047659259aa8e0bdfd87c
#
_cell.length_a   1.000
_cell.length_b   1.000
_cell.length_c   1.000
_cell.angle_alpha   90.00
_cell.angle_beta   90.00
_cell.angle_gamma   90.00
#
_symmetry.space_group_name_H-M   'P 1'
#
loop_
_entity.id
_entity.type
_entity.pdbx_description
1 polymer ?
#
loop_
_entity_poly.entity_id
_entity_poly.type
_entity_poly.pdbx_seq_one_letter_code
_entity_poly.pdbx_strand_id
1 'polypeptide(L)'
;MTAIFKREVRSSFHGMIGYVLTAFMLAATAIYFVALNLGYGLTDFGYYTLYRTTFVLLLYIPVLTMRSFAEERRTRTDQLLLTSPVSVWEIVLGKFFALCVIFALPCLADAVMILVLAALGATGTATLANLAALLCYYLMGCAAIAIGVFLSSLTENQIIAAVAGVAALLLAYMMPSLRSMFTAGSAVALALFTAIAAVLSVVAGLRTRSFTLGCLTFAGCCVVLTALFLLQSSWLTEAFSAVLSGLCLFTPFEEFVNNSFSISTLVYYLTVTMLFLFFTAQGLEKRRWN
;
A
#
# COMPACT_ATOMS: atom_id res chain seq x y z
N MET A 1 -6.75 -23.08 2.52
CA MET A 1 -5.76 -22.01 2.69
C MET A 1 -4.32 -22.49 2.48
N THR A 2 -3.79 -23.48 3.24
CA THR A 2 -2.38 -23.94 3.16
C THR A 2 -1.95 -24.46 1.78
N ALA A 3 -2.82 -25.16 1.05
CA ALA A 3 -2.53 -25.67 -0.28
C ALA A 3 -2.32 -24.54 -1.31
N ILE A 4 -3.16 -23.50 -1.27
CA ILE A 4 -3.07 -22.32 -2.14
C ILE A 4 -1.77 -21.56 -1.84
N PHE A 5 -1.50 -21.30 -0.57
CA PHE A 5 -0.26 -20.67 -0.12
C PHE A 5 0.99 -21.40 -0.64
N LYS A 6 1.05 -22.72 -0.43
CA LYS A 6 2.20 -23.53 -0.86
C LYS A 6 2.35 -23.55 -2.39
N ARG A 7 1.25 -23.58 -3.13
CA ARG A 7 1.23 -23.49 -4.59
C ARG A 7 1.80 -22.17 -5.08
N GLU A 8 1.35 -21.04 -4.50
CA GLU A 8 1.77 -19.69 -4.89
C GLU A 8 3.26 -19.45 -4.61
N VAL A 9 3.73 -19.81 -3.41
CA VAL A 9 5.17 -19.71 -3.06
C VAL A 9 5.99 -20.54 -4.03
N ARG A 10 5.59 -21.81 -4.25
CA ARG A 10 6.31 -22.68 -5.17
C ARG A 10 6.31 -22.18 -6.61
N SER A 11 5.19 -21.65 -7.10
CA SER A 11 5.06 -21.09 -8.44
C SER A 11 5.99 -19.88 -8.65
N SER A 12 6.09 -19.00 -7.66
CA SER A 12 6.95 -17.81 -7.73
C SER A 12 8.44 -18.16 -7.84
N PHE A 13 8.88 -19.23 -7.16
CA PHE A 13 10.27 -19.67 -7.23
C PHE A 13 10.57 -20.58 -8.43
N HIS A 14 9.61 -21.41 -8.90
CA HIS A 14 9.80 -22.18 -10.13
C HIS A 14 9.88 -21.27 -11.38
N GLY A 15 9.15 -20.16 -11.39
CA GLY A 15 9.13 -19.19 -12.49
C GLY A 15 10.31 -18.20 -12.51
N MET A 16 11.37 -18.39 -11.75
CA MET A 16 12.53 -17.47 -11.59
C MET A 16 12.19 -16.05 -11.09
N ILE A 17 10.94 -15.61 -11.17
CA ILE A 17 10.54 -14.23 -10.84
C ILE A 17 10.78 -13.92 -9.37
N GLY A 18 10.48 -14.86 -8.47
CA GLY A 18 10.77 -14.70 -7.05
C GLY A 18 12.25 -14.45 -6.78
N TYR A 19 13.14 -15.19 -7.44
CA TYR A 19 14.59 -14.99 -7.31
C TYR A 19 15.06 -13.65 -7.86
N VAL A 20 14.58 -13.27 -9.05
CA VAL A 20 14.95 -12.00 -9.68
C VAL A 20 14.49 -10.81 -8.84
N LEU A 21 13.25 -10.86 -8.33
CA LEU A 21 12.70 -9.78 -7.49
C LEU A 21 13.44 -9.69 -6.15
N THR A 22 13.70 -10.82 -5.48
CA THR A 22 14.47 -10.81 -4.23
C THR A 22 15.89 -10.31 -4.46
N ALA A 23 16.56 -10.73 -5.53
CA ALA A 23 17.90 -10.26 -5.89
C ALA A 23 17.92 -8.77 -6.20
N PHE A 24 16.92 -8.25 -6.93
CA PHE A 24 16.78 -6.83 -7.23
C PHE A 24 16.63 -5.99 -5.95
N MET A 25 15.79 -6.42 -5.04
CA MET A 25 15.57 -5.71 -3.78
C MET A 25 16.84 -5.75 -2.91
N LEU A 26 17.50 -6.92 -2.81
CA LEU A 26 18.76 -7.07 -2.08
C LEU A 26 19.89 -6.21 -2.68
N ALA A 27 19.98 -6.13 -3.99
CA ALA A 27 20.97 -5.27 -4.64
C ALA A 27 20.73 -3.79 -4.33
N ALA A 28 19.46 -3.35 -4.33
CA ALA A 28 19.11 -1.99 -4.00
C ALA A 28 19.46 -1.65 -2.53
N THR A 29 19.08 -2.49 -1.57
CA THR A 29 19.41 -2.27 -0.15
C THR A 29 20.90 -2.36 0.09
N ALA A 30 21.63 -3.31 -0.54
CA ALA A 30 23.06 -3.46 -0.41
C ALA A 30 23.84 -2.24 -0.93
N ILE A 31 23.41 -1.63 -2.04
CA ILE A 31 24.04 -0.41 -2.57
C ILE A 31 23.99 0.72 -1.55
N TYR A 32 22.81 0.98 -0.98
CA TYR A 32 22.65 2.02 0.05
C TYR A 32 23.42 1.67 1.33
N PHE A 33 23.38 0.41 1.75
CA PHE A 33 24.09 -0.07 2.92
C PHE A 33 25.61 0.15 2.80
N VAL A 34 26.21 -0.27 1.68
CA VAL A 34 27.65 -0.12 1.46
C VAL A 34 28.03 1.35 1.30
N ALA A 35 27.25 2.11 0.53
CA ALA A 35 27.57 3.50 0.24
C ALA A 35 27.42 4.41 1.48
N LEU A 36 26.37 4.24 2.26
CA LEU A 36 26.00 5.16 3.35
C LEU A 36 26.42 4.61 4.73
N ASN A 37 26.02 3.39 5.06
CA ASN A 37 26.32 2.85 6.38
C ASN A 37 27.79 2.47 6.53
N LEU A 38 28.35 1.71 5.60
CA LEU A 38 29.76 1.31 5.68
C LEU A 38 30.71 2.42 5.21
N GLY A 39 30.40 3.11 4.11
CA GLY A 39 31.28 4.13 3.54
C GLY A 39 31.43 5.39 4.41
N TYR A 40 30.35 5.83 5.07
CA TYR A 40 30.38 6.99 5.97
C TYR A 40 30.36 6.62 7.47
N GLY A 41 30.31 5.33 7.82
CA GLY A 41 30.28 4.88 9.21
C GLY A 41 28.97 5.22 9.94
N LEU A 42 27.85 5.33 9.21
CA LEU A 42 26.55 5.74 9.77
C LEU A 42 25.82 4.51 10.35
N THR A 43 25.47 4.57 11.62
CA THR A 43 24.88 3.43 12.35
C THR A 43 23.35 3.34 12.23
N ASP A 44 22.68 4.35 11.71
CA ASP A 44 21.24 4.38 11.52
C ASP A 44 20.86 3.75 10.17
N PHE A 45 20.55 2.45 10.19
CA PHE A 45 20.14 1.69 9.01
C PHE A 45 18.73 2.08 8.55
N GLY A 46 17.84 2.40 9.49
CA GLY A 46 16.47 2.80 9.20
C GLY A 46 16.42 4.02 8.27
N TYR A 47 17.14 5.07 8.63
CA TYR A 47 17.13 6.34 7.88
C TYR A 47 17.94 6.27 6.59
N TYR A 48 19.15 5.73 6.64
CA TYR A 48 20.07 5.78 5.50
C TYR A 48 19.81 4.69 4.46
N THR A 49 19.32 3.53 4.88
CA THR A 49 19.06 2.42 3.94
C THR A 49 17.56 2.20 3.72
N LEU A 50 16.77 1.89 4.75
CA LEU A 50 15.35 1.52 4.55
C LEU A 50 14.51 2.67 4.01
N TYR A 51 14.67 3.89 4.53
CA TYR A 51 13.92 5.04 4.04
C TYR A 51 14.23 5.34 2.56
N ARG A 52 15.49 5.24 2.16
CA ARG A 52 15.91 5.45 0.77
C ARG A 52 15.38 4.35 -0.17
N THR A 53 15.37 3.11 0.28
CA THR A 53 14.83 1.98 -0.50
C THR A 53 13.31 1.97 -0.58
N THR A 54 12.60 2.78 0.19
CA THR A 54 11.15 2.96 0.08
C THR A 54 10.72 3.34 -1.33
N PHE A 55 11.52 4.15 -2.03
CA PHE A 55 11.25 4.48 -3.44
C PHE A 55 11.32 3.25 -4.36
N VAL A 56 12.19 2.30 -4.06
CA VAL A 56 12.31 1.04 -4.82
C VAL A 56 11.06 0.17 -4.66
N LEU A 57 10.40 0.22 -3.49
CA LEU A 57 9.14 -0.50 -3.25
C LEU A 57 8.02 -0.09 -4.24
N LEU A 58 8.04 1.15 -4.74
CA LEU A 58 7.05 1.63 -5.72
C LEU A 58 7.05 0.81 -7.01
N LEU A 59 8.20 0.25 -7.38
CA LEU A 59 8.33 -0.62 -8.55
C LEU A 59 8.27 -2.10 -8.16
N TYR A 60 8.91 -2.47 -7.05
CA TYR A 60 9.02 -3.84 -6.58
C TYR A 60 7.66 -4.47 -6.28
N ILE A 61 6.82 -3.80 -5.49
CA ILE A 61 5.54 -4.34 -5.04
C ILE A 61 4.53 -4.53 -6.20
N PRO A 62 4.31 -3.58 -7.10
CA PRO A 62 3.44 -3.80 -8.24
C PRO A 62 3.88 -4.95 -9.14
N VAL A 63 5.18 -5.09 -9.38
CA VAL A 63 5.71 -6.22 -10.18
C VAL A 63 5.52 -7.56 -9.45
N LEU A 64 5.69 -7.58 -8.12
CA LEU A 64 5.43 -8.75 -7.30
C LEU A 64 3.95 -9.16 -7.31
N THR A 65 3.03 -8.20 -7.25
CA THR A 65 1.58 -8.45 -7.09
C THR A 65 0.83 -8.58 -8.41
N MET A 66 1.37 -8.08 -9.55
CA MET A 66 0.67 -8.02 -10.84
C MET A 66 0.11 -9.37 -11.30
N ARG A 67 0.79 -10.47 -10.97
CA ARG A 67 0.42 -11.83 -11.40
C ARG A 67 -0.59 -12.51 -10.49
N SER A 68 -0.79 -12.02 -9.28
CA SER A 68 -1.55 -12.71 -8.22
C SER A 68 -2.94 -13.14 -8.66
N PHE A 69 -3.71 -12.26 -9.29
CA PHE A 69 -5.05 -12.53 -9.80
C PHE A 69 -5.17 -12.31 -11.32
N ALA A 70 -4.45 -11.34 -11.89
CA ALA A 70 -4.59 -11.00 -13.30
C ALA A 70 -4.17 -12.16 -14.22
N GLU A 71 -3.19 -12.97 -13.84
CA GLU A 71 -2.77 -14.15 -14.62
C GLU A 71 -3.82 -15.24 -14.64
N GLU A 72 -4.40 -15.59 -13.48
CA GLU A 72 -5.46 -16.59 -13.37
C GLU A 72 -6.71 -16.17 -14.15
N ARG A 73 -7.04 -14.88 -14.15
CA ARG A 73 -8.14 -14.33 -14.93
C ARG A 73 -7.88 -14.39 -16.42
N ARG A 74 -6.67 -14.03 -16.87
CA ARG A 74 -6.27 -14.13 -18.27
C ARG A 74 -6.34 -15.56 -18.81
N THR A 75 -5.94 -16.52 -17.97
CA THR A 75 -5.96 -17.97 -18.33
C THR A 75 -7.30 -18.64 -18.04
N ARG A 76 -8.29 -17.91 -17.48
CA ARG A 76 -9.61 -18.40 -17.05
C ARG A 76 -9.55 -19.53 -16.01
N THR A 77 -8.43 -19.67 -15.32
CA THR A 77 -8.27 -20.65 -14.22
C THR A 77 -8.90 -20.20 -12.92
N ASP A 78 -9.25 -18.91 -12.81
CA ASP A 78 -10.03 -18.35 -11.71
C ASP A 78 -11.40 -19.01 -11.56
N GLN A 79 -12.04 -19.45 -12.66
CA GLN A 79 -13.32 -20.17 -12.63
C GLN A 79 -13.21 -21.50 -11.87
N LEU A 80 -12.12 -22.25 -12.06
CA LEU A 80 -11.87 -23.49 -11.34
C LEU A 80 -11.68 -23.26 -9.83
N LEU A 81 -11.06 -22.11 -9.47
CA LEU A 81 -10.84 -21.74 -8.09
C LEU A 81 -12.16 -21.28 -7.42
N LEU A 82 -13.00 -20.54 -8.13
CA LEU A 82 -14.28 -20.03 -7.63
C LEU A 82 -15.36 -21.13 -7.52
N THR A 83 -15.28 -22.19 -8.34
CA THR A 83 -16.19 -23.36 -8.27
C THR A 83 -15.73 -24.39 -7.25
N SER A 84 -14.51 -24.30 -6.74
CA SER A 84 -14.01 -25.20 -5.70
C SER A 84 -14.71 -24.94 -4.36
N PRO A 85 -14.81 -25.93 -3.46
CA PRO A 85 -15.43 -25.79 -2.14
C PRO A 85 -14.52 -25.06 -1.15
N VAL A 86 -13.87 -23.96 -1.59
CA VAL A 86 -12.96 -23.13 -0.79
C VAL A 86 -13.59 -21.77 -0.61
N SER A 87 -13.46 -21.16 0.58
CA SER A 87 -13.96 -19.82 0.83
C SER A 87 -13.12 -18.79 0.09
N VAL A 88 -13.76 -17.68 -0.36
CA VAL A 88 -13.06 -16.58 -1.04
C VAL A 88 -11.98 -15.99 -0.15
N TRP A 89 -12.24 -15.91 1.14
CA TRP A 89 -11.26 -15.44 2.13
C TRP A 89 -10.00 -16.32 2.19
N GLU A 90 -10.15 -17.64 2.09
CA GLU A 90 -9.00 -18.55 2.08
C GLU A 90 -8.14 -18.38 0.82
N ILE A 91 -8.75 -18.02 -0.31
CA ILE A 91 -8.05 -17.75 -1.56
C ILE A 91 -7.25 -16.46 -1.42
N VAL A 92 -7.90 -15.38 -0.99
CA VAL A 92 -7.27 -14.05 -0.85
C VAL A 92 -6.13 -14.10 0.16
N LEU A 93 -6.38 -14.63 1.35
CA LEU A 93 -5.37 -14.74 2.41
C LEU A 93 -4.21 -15.66 2.01
N GLY A 94 -4.50 -16.78 1.33
CA GLY A 94 -3.46 -17.70 0.86
C GLY A 94 -2.50 -17.04 -0.11
N LYS A 95 -3.01 -16.25 -1.07
CA LYS A 95 -2.21 -15.48 -2.02
C LYS A 95 -1.46 -14.32 -1.35
N PHE A 96 -2.13 -13.57 -0.49
CA PHE A 96 -1.53 -12.46 0.23
C PHE A 96 -0.35 -12.92 1.09
N PHE A 97 -0.52 -13.94 1.93
CA PHE A 97 0.57 -14.45 2.76
C PHE A 97 1.72 -15.05 1.94
N ALA A 98 1.45 -15.63 0.77
CA ALA A 98 2.51 -16.09 -0.11
C ALA A 98 3.41 -14.94 -0.59
N LEU A 99 2.80 -13.81 -0.99
CA LEU A 99 3.53 -12.62 -1.40
C LEU A 99 4.28 -11.97 -0.23
N CYS A 100 3.67 -11.93 0.96
CA CYS A 100 4.34 -11.45 2.18
C CYS A 100 5.59 -12.29 2.52
N VAL A 101 5.55 -13.61 2.35
CA VAL A 101 6.73 -14.47 2.57
C VAL A 101 7.82 -14.20 1.54
N ILE A 102 7.47 -13.95 0.28
CA ILE A 102 8.48 -13.58 -0.74
C ILE A 102 9.13 -12.24 -0.38
N PHE A 103 8.36 -11.28 0.08
CA PHE A 103 8.87 -9.98 0.54
C PHE A 103 9.65 -10.08 1.87
N ALA A 104 9.35 -11.05 2.71
CA ALA A 104 10.10 -11.30 3.95
C ALA A 104 11.57 -11.72 3.68
N LEU A 105 11.86 -12.35 2.54
CA LEU A 105 13.22 -12.81 2.24
C LEU A 105 14.25 -11.67 2.15
N PRO A 106 14.04 -10.60 1.35
CA PRO A 106 14.94 -9.45 1.40
C PRO A 106 14.97 -8.77 2.77
N CYS A 107 13.84 -8.66 3.47
CA CYS A 107 13.83 -8.09 4.82
C CYS A 107 14.64 -8.92 5.84
N LEU A 108 14.67 -10.24 5.71
CA LEU A 108 15.53 -11.09 6.54
C LEU A 108 17.03 -10.86 6.25
N ALA A 109 17.39 -10.61 5.00
CA ALA A 109 18.77 -10.24 4.67
C ALA A 109 19.11 -8.83 5.19
N ASP A 110 18.18 -7.89 5.16
CA ASP A 110 18.35 -6.57 5.78
C ASP A 110 18.55 -6.69 7.30
N ALA A 111 17.88 -7.63 7.97
CA ALA A 111 18.15 -7.94 9.38
C ALA A 111 19.59 -8.40 9.61
N VAL A 112 20.14 -9.22 8.72
CA VAL A 112 21.57 -9.61 8.80
C VAL A 112 22.49 -8.40 8.64
N MET A 113 22.19 -7.47 7.72
CA MET A 113 22.96 -6.22 7.56
C MET A 113 22.94 -5.36 8.83
N ILE A 114 21.80 -5.29 9.53
CA ILE A 114 21.70 -4.61 10.85
C ILE A 114 22.60 -5.29 11.88
N LEU A 115 22.64 -6.63 11.92
CA LEU A 115 23.52 -7.36 12.84
C LEU A 115 24.99 -7.13 12.52
N VAL A 116 25.36 -6.99 11.24
CA VAL A 116 26.73 -6.63 10.83
C VAL A 116 27.09 -5.24 11.35
N LEU A 117 26.18 -4.25 11.27
CA LEU A 117 26.41 -2.93 11.87
C LEU A 117 26.60 -3.00 13.39
N ALA A 118 25.81 -3.83 14.07
CA ALA A 118 25.98 -4.06 15.52
C ALA A 118 27.36 -4.63 15.85
N ALA A 119 27.86 -5.57 15.05
CA ALA A 119 29.19 -6.15 15.20
C ALA A 119 30.32 -5.13 14.91
N LEU A 120 30.08 -4.15 14.06
CA LEU A 120 31.02 -3.08 13.73
C LEU A 120 31.03 -1.91 14.75
N GLY A 121 30.25 -2.01 15.83
CA GLY A 121 30.28 -1.06 16.94
C GLY A 121 29.07 -0.15 17.06
N ALA A 122 27.96 -0.43 16.37
CA ALA A 122 26.71 0.25 16.65
C ALA A 122 26.22 -0.04 18.08
N THR A 123 25.70 0.99 18.76
CA THR A 123 25.17 0.83 20.13
C THR A 123 23.95 -0.10 20.14
N GLY A 124 23.72 -0.81 21.25
CA GLY A 124 22.57 -1.70 21.38
C GLY A 124 21.22 -0.99 21.20
N THR A 125 21.11 0.27 21.61
CA THR A 125 19.92 1.10 21.39
C THR A 125 19.68 1.40 19.91
N ALA A 126 20.72 1.71 19.14
CA ALA A 126 20.63 1.90 17.68
C ALA A 126 20.25 0.60 16.96
N THR A 127 20.75 -0.54 17.41
CA THR A 127 20.38 -1.85 16.83
C THR A 127 18.92 -2.16 17.03
N LEU A 128 18.36 -1.92 18.22
CA LEU A 128 16.93 -2.11 18.50
C LEU A 128 16.06 -1.17 17.68
N ALA A 129 16.46 0.11 17.54
CA ALA A 129 15.75 1.08 16.72
C ALA A 129 15.74 0.64 15.24
N ASN A 130 16.86 0.18 14.70
CA ASN A 130 16.97 -0.34 13.34
C ASN A 130 16.11 -1.59 13.10
N LEU A 131 16.04 -2.52 14.07
CA LEU A 131 15.17 -3.70 13.98
C LEU A 131 13.68 -3.30 14.05
N ALA A 132 13.33 -2.33 14.89
CA ALA A 132 11.98 -1.79 14.95
C ALA A 132 11.59 -1.10 13.63
N ALA A 133 12.50 -0.31 13.03
CA ALA A 133 12.31 0.29 11.71
C ALA A 133 12.13 -0.78 10.61
N LEU A 134 12.89 -1.87 10.65
CA LEU A 134 12.74 -2.98 9.72
C LEU A 134 11.38 -3.68 9.84
N LEU A 135 10.89 -3.89 11.06
CA LEU A 135 9.55 -4.43 11.30
C LEU A 135 8.46 -3.52 10.74
N CYS A 136 8.57 -2.21 10.99
CA CYS A 136 7.66 -1.21 10.43
C CYS A 136 7.71 -1.19 8.90
N TYR A 137 8.90 -1.27 8.30
CA TYR A 137 9.12 -1.38 6.85
C TYR A 137 8.45 -2.61 6.26
N TYR A 138 8.55 -3.75 6.94
CA TYR A 138 7.87 -4.97 6.52
C TYR A 138 6.35 -4.83 6.56
N LEU A 139 5.78 -4.25 7.62
CA LEU A 139 4.33 -4.00 7.71
C LEU A 139 3.83 -3.00 6.66
N MET A 140 4.59 -1.94 6.39
CA MET A 140 4.33 -1.01 5.30
C MET A 140 4.31 -1.74 3.95
N GLY A 141 5.28 -2.61 3.71
CA GLY A 141 5.33 -3.46 2.51
C GLY A 141 4.13 -4.40 2.40
N CYS A 142 3.69 -5.01 3.51
CA CYS A 142 2.48 -5.84 3.54
C CYS A 142 1.22 -5.02 3.19
N ALA A 143 1.09 -3.80 3.69
CA ALA A 143 -0.01 -2.91 3.33
C ALA A 143 0.00 -2.54 1.83
N ALA A 144 1.17 -2.24 1.30
CA ALA A 144 1.34 -1.97 -0.14
C ALA A 144 1.07 -3.22 -1.00
N ILE A 145 1.45 -4.42 -0.55
CA ILE A 145 1.11 -5.70 -1.20
C ILE A 145 -0.41 -5.89 -1.23
N ALA A 146 -1.14 -5.59 -0.15
CA ALA A 146 -2.61 -5.69 -0.12
C ALA A 146 -3.27 -4.76 -1.15
N ILE A 147 -2.76 -3.53 -1.32
CA ILE A 147 -3.19 -2.60 -2.38
C ILE A 147 -2.93 -3.20 -3.77
N GLY A 148 -1.74 -3.73 -4.01
CA GLY A 148 -1.37 -4.35 -5.28
C GLY A 148 -2.21 -5.58 -5.62
N VAL A 149 -2.51 -6.43 -4.64
CA VAL A 149 -3.40 -7.60 -4.77
C VAL A 149 -4.82 -7.16 -5.13
N PHE A 150 -5.33 -6.11 -4.49
CA PHE A 150 -6.64 -5.53 -4.82
C PHE A 150 -6.68 -5.06 -6.28
N LEU A 151 -5.69 -4.28 -6.72
CA LEU A 151 -5.63 -3.77 -8.09
C LEU A 151 -5.47 -4.91 -9.12
N SER A 152 -4.67 -5.93 -8.81
CA SER A 152 -4.54 -7.14 -9.64
C SER A 152 -5.86 -7.90 -9.76
N SER A 153 -6.75 -7.85 -8.74
CA SER A 153 -8.07 -8.49 -8.79
C SER A 153 -9.06 -7.77 -9.70
N LEU A 154 -8.85 -6.50 -10.03
CA LEU A 154 -9.77 -5.69 -10.87
C LEU A 154 -9.56 -5.89 -12.36
N THR A 155 -8.37 -6.33 -12.80
CA THR A 155 -7.99 -6.42 -14.22
C THR A 155 -7.56 -7.83 -14.61
N GLU A 156 -7.68 -8.14 -15.90
CA GLU A 156 -7.19 -9.40 -16.52
C GLU A 156 -5.81 -9.24 -17.15
N ASN A 157 -5.35 -7.99 -17.28
CA ASN A 157 -4.07 -7.69 -17.91
C ASN A 157 -3.02 -7.39 -16.83
N GLN A 158 -1.95 -8.21 -16.78
CA GLN A 158 -0.85 -8.05 -15.84
C GLN A 158 -0.16 -6.69 -15.93
N ILE A 159 0.01 -6.15 -17.16
CA ILE A 159 0.65 -4.85 -17.38
C ILE A 159 -0.22 -3.72 -16.81
N ILE A 160 -1.53 -3.77 -17.03
CA ILE A 160 -2.47 -2.79 -16.49
C ILE A 160 -2.46 -2.87 -14.94
N ALA A 161 -2.42 -4.09 -14.37
CA ALA A 161 -2.32 -4.28 -12.92
C ALA A 161 -1.03 -3.65 -12.37
N ALA A 162 0.12 -3.87 -13.02
CA ALA A 162 1.40 -3.29 -12.62
C ALA A 162 1.39 -1.77 -12.70
N VAL A 163 0.94 -1.20 -13.83
CA VAL A 163 0.87 0.27 -14.03
C VAL A 163 -0.08 0.92 -13.03
N ALA A 164 -1.25 0.32 -12.80
CA ALA A 164 -2.20 0.79 -11.79
C ALA A 164 -1.60 0.72 -10.37
N GLY A 165 -0.86 -0.34 -10.06
CA GLY A 165 -0.14 -0.50 -8.80
C GLY A 165 0.93 0.57 -8.59
N VAL A 166 1.78 0.80 -9.61
CA VAL A 166 2.79 1.88 -9.57
C VAL A 166 2.11 3.23 -9.39
N ALA A 167 1.06 3.52 -10.16
CA ALA A 167 0.34 4.79 -10.06
C ALA A 167 -0.28 5.00 -8.67
N ALA A 168 -0.92 3.98 -8.09
CA ALA A 168 -1.52 4.06 -6.76
C ALA A 168 -0.46 4.27 -5.66
N LEU A 169 0.65 3.52 -5.67
CA LEU A 169 1.73 3.67 -4.70
C LEU A 169 2.49 4.99 -4.89
N LEU A 170 2.69 5.45 -6.13
CA LEU A 170 3.29 6.74 -6.42
C LEU A 170 2.41 7.89 -5.90
N LEU A 171 1.10 7.82 -6.10
CA LEU A 171 0.16 8.78 -5.53
C LEU A 171 0.25 8.79 -4.00
N ALA A 172 0.27 7.62 -3.35
CA ALA A 172 0.44 7.51 -1.90
C ALA A 172 1.78 8.11 -1.43
N TYR A 173 2.86 7.93 -2.22
CA TYR A 173 4.18 8.48 -1.93
C TYR A 173 4.22 10.01 -2.10
N MET A 174 3.49 10.56 -3.09
CA MET A 174 3.41 12.01 -3.33
C MET A 174 2.42 12.73 -2.41
N MET A 175 1.57 12.01 -1.68
CA MET A 175 0.54 12.60 -0.81
C MET A 175 1.07 13.61 0.21
N PRO A 176 2.21 13.42 0.88
CA PRO A 176 2.74 14.42 1.81
C PRO A 176 3.03 15.75 1.12
N SER A 177 3.62 15.72 -0.08
CA SER A 177 3.91 16.93 -0.88
C SER A 177 2.62 17.61 -1.35
N LEU A 178 1.63 16.83 -1.79
CA LEU A 178 0.30 17.35 -2.13
C LEU A 178 -0.37 17.97 -0.91
N ARG A 179 -0.34 17.30 0.24
CA ARG A 179 -0.87 17.84 1.49
C ARG A 179 -0.28 19.21 1.82
N SER A 180 1.04 19.40 1.71
CA SER A 180 1.70 20.67 2.00
C SER A 180 1.27 21.79 1.04
N MET A 181 0.97 21.48 -0.22
CA MET A 181 0.45 22.45 -1.19
C MET A 181 -1.00 22.85 -0.90
N PHE A 182 -1.81 21.92 -0.39
CA PHE A 182 -3.26 22.14 -0.19
C PHE A 182 -3.62 22.65 1.21
N THR A 183 -2.72 22.60 2.19
CA THR A 183 -2.94 23.18 3.52
C THR A 183 -2.94 24.73 3.52
N ALA A 184 -2.65 25.36 2.38
CA ALA A 184 -2.50 26.82 2.27
C ALA A 184 -3.82 27.61 2.36
N GLY A 185 -5.01 26.99 2.37
CA GLY A 185 -6.26 27.74 2.52
C GLY A 185 -7.53 26.89 2.56
N SER A 186 -8.48 27.31 3.37
CA SER A 186 -9.82 26.69 3.50
C SER A 186 -10.60 26.67 2.18
N ALA A 187 -10.33 27.60 1.27
CA ALA A 187 -10.95 27.65 -0.06
C ALA A 187 -10.50 26.48 -0.95
N VAL A 188 -9.26 26.02 -0.85
CA VAL A 188 -8.77 24.87 -1.63
C VAL A 188 -9.36 23.58 -1.11
N ALA A 189 -9.50 23.42 0.20
CA ALA A 189 -10.21 22.27 0.80
C ALA A 189 -11.67 22.22 0.32
N LEU A 190 -12.38 23.35 0.30
CA LEU A 190 -13.74 23.45 -0.23
C LEU A 190 -13.80 23.04 -1.71
N ALA A 191 -12.90 23.54 -2.55
CA ALA A 191 -12.87 23.21 -3.98
C ALA A 191 -12.64 21.71 -4.23
N LEU A 192 -11.80 21.06 -3.44
CA LEU A 192 -11.56 19.62 -3.55
C LEU A 192 -12.74 18.78 -3.07
N PHE A 193 -13.35 19.12 -1.94
CA PHE A 193 -14.55 18.43 -1.49
C PHE A 193 -15.72 18.60 -2.45
N THR A 194 -15.87 19.78 -3.06
CA THR A 194 -16.90 19.98 -4.11
C THR A 194 -16.60 19.18 -5.37
N ALA A 195 -15.32 19.03 -5.77
CA ALA A 195 -14.95 18.17 -6.88
C ALA A 195 -15.24 16.68 -6.59
N ILE A 196 -14.94 16.20 -5.38
CA ILE A 196 -15.26 14.83 -4.94
C ILE A 196 -16.78 14.62 -4.92
N ALA A 197 -17.55 15.58 -4.39
CA ALA A 197 -19.01 15.54 -4.39
C ALA A 197 -19.58 15.51 -5.81
N ALA A 198 -18.98 16.25 -6.76
CA ALA A 198 -19.37 16.21 -8.17
C ALA A 198 -19.16 14.82 -8.78
N VAL A 199 -17.98 14.19 -8.55
CA VAL A 199 -17.70 12.83 -9.05
C VAL A 199 -18.68 11.82 -8.44
N LEU A 200 -18.92 11.87 -7.13
CA LEU A 200 -19.86 10.96 -6.45
C LEU A 200 -21.30 11.15 -6.95
N SER A 201 -21.73 12.39 -7.21
CA SER A 201 -23.07 12.68 -7.73
C SER A 201 -23.25 12.19 -9.17
N VAL A 202 -22.21 12.29 -10.02
CA VAL A 202 -22.21 11.72 -11.37
C VAL A 202 -22.32 10.20 -11.32
N VAL A 203 -21.53 9.55 -10.46
CA VAL A 203 -21.58 8.09 -10.27
C VAL A 203 -22.95 7.64 -9.74
N ALA A 204 -23.52 8.38 -8.79
CA ALA A 204 -24.87 8.11 -8.28
C ALA A 204 -25.94 8.26 -9.37
N GLY A 205 -25.89 9.33 -10.17
CA GLY A 205 -26.76 9.57 -11.30
C GLY A 205 -26.71 8.48 -12.37
N LEU A 206 -25.49 8.01 -12.69
CA LEU A 206 -25.28 6.92 -13.64
C LEU A 206 -25.83 5.58 -13.10
N ARG A 207 -25.65 5.29 -11.80
CA ARG A 207 -26.17 4.07 -11.17
C ARG A 207 -27.70 4.04 -11.08
N THR A 208 -28.31 5.17 -10.76
CA THR A 208 -29.77 5.28 -10.60
C THR A 208 -30.48 5.56 -11.92
N ARG A 209 -29.75 5.75 -13.03
CA ARG A 209 -30.28 6.16 -14.37
C ARG A 209 -31.18 7.38 -14.31
N SER A 210 -31.05 8.25 -13.30
CA SER A 210 -31.83 9.47 -13.16
C SER A 210 -30.89 10.67 -12.98
N PHE A 211 -30.93 11.56 -13.97
CA PHE A 211 -30.15 12.82 -13.94
C PHE A 211 -30.57 13.73 -12.78
N THR A 212 -31.89 13.75 -12.48
CA THR A 212 -32.44 14.56 -11.42
C THR A 212 -31.92 14.19 -10.03
N LEU A 213 -31.75 12.89 -9.72
CA LEU A 213 -31.17 12.45 -8.47
C LEU A 213 -29.67 12.83 -8.37
N GLY A 214 -28.92 12.74 -9.46
CA GLY A 214 -27.53 13.21 -9.50
C GLY A 214 -27.41 14.71 -9.20
N CYS A 215 -28.24 15.54 -9.82
CA CYS A 215 -28.25 16.98 -9.54
C CYS A 215 -28.69 17.32 -8.12
N LEU A 216 -29.69 16.61 -7.57
CA LEU A 216 -30.18 16.84 -6.21
C LEU A 216 -29.12 16.46 -5.15
N THR A 217 -28.43 15.36 -5.34
CA THR A 217 -27.30 14.94 -4.45
C THR A 217 -26.14 15.92 -4.52
N PHE A 218 -25.79 16.42 -5.70
CA PHE A 218 -24.77 17.45 -5.85
C PHE A 218 -25.13 18.75 -5.15
N ALA A 219 -26.34 19.26 -5.40
CA ALA A 219 -26.84 20.49 -4.77
C ALA A 219 -26.87 20.36 -3.24
N GLY A 220 -27.36 19.24 -2.72
CA GLY A 220 -27.37 18.95 -1.28
C GLY A 220 -25.97 18.93 -0.67
N CYS A 221 -25.01 18.26 -1.31
CA CYS A 221 -23.63 18.26 -0.87
C CYS A 221 -23.00 19.66 -0.89
N CYS A 222 -23.24 20.46 -1.95
CA CYS A 222 -22.74 21.83 -2.05
C CYS A 222 -23.29 22.73 -0.95
N VAL A 223 -24.58 22.63 -0.62
CA VAL A 223 -25.20 23.40 0.46
C VAL A 223 -24.59 23.03 1.80
N VAL A 224 -24.39 21.76 2.09
CA VAL A 224 -23.76 21.30 3.34
C VAL A 224 -22.31 21.76 3.42
N LEU A 225 -21.53 21.61 2.35
CA LEU A 225 -20.13 22.03 2.31
C LEU A 225 -19.96 23.56 2.46
N THR A 226 -20.83 24.35 1.81
CA THR A 226 -20.79 25.82 1.95
C THR A 226 -21.27 26.27 3.33
N ALA A 227 -22.26 25.61 3.92
CA ALA A 227 -22.68 25.89 5.29
C ALA A 227 -21.56 25.59 6.31
N LEU A 228 -20.87 24.44 6.16
CA LEU A 228 -19.72 24.08 7.00
C LEU A 228 -18.56 25.08 6.82
N PHE A 229 -18.32 25.54 5.60
CA PHE A 229 -17.28 26.54 5.33
C PHE A 229 -17.58 27.87 6.00
N LEU A 230 -18.83 28.31 6.00
CA LEU A 230 -19.24 29.59 6.62
C LEU A 230 -19.29 29.52 8.15
N LEU A 231 -19.66 28.37 8.70
CA LEU A 231 -19.79 28.19 10.15
C LEU A 231 -18.43 27.90 10.82
N GLN A 232 -17.60 27.06 10.21
CA GLN A 232 -16.34 26.61 10.81
C GLN A 232 -15.33 26.16 9.74
N SER A 233 -14.60 27.11 9.14
CA SER A 233 -13.61 26.81 8.09
C SER A 233 -12.44 25.93 8.60
N SER A 234 -12.12 25.95 9.90
CA SER A 234 -11.09 25.10 10.51
C SER A 234 -11.44 23.62 10.47
N TRP A 235 -12.69 23.24 10.69
CA TRP A 235 -13.14 21.85 10.63
C TRP A 235 -12.97 21.23 9.24
N LEU A 236 -13.20 22.03 8.20
CA LEU A 236 -13.06 21.56 6.82
C LEU A 236 -11.59 21.27 6.48
N THR A 237 -10.66 22.13 6.95
CA THR A 237 -9.22 21.95 6.77
C THR A 237 -8.69 20.80 7.59
N GLU A 238 -9.16 20.61 8.82
CA GLU A 238 -8.79 19.49 9.68
C GLU A 238 -9.29 18.15 9.10
N ALA A 239 -10.57 18.07 8.72
CA ALA A 239 -11.12 16.89 8.09
C ALA A 239 -10.39 16.52 6.78
N PHE A 240 -10.08 17.54 5.96
CA PHE A 240 -9.32 17.34 4.73
C PHE A 240 -7.89 16.83 5.02
N SER A 241 -7.22 17.45 5.98
CA SER A 241 -5.87 17.03 6.37
C SER A 241 -5.88 15.61 6.97
N ALA A 242 -6.93 15.22 7.72
CA ALA A 242 -7.10 13.89 8.26
C ALA A 242 -7.31 12.84 7.16
N VAL A 243 -8.15 13.14 6.16
CA VAL A 243 -8.33 12.26 5.00
C VAL A 243 -7.03 12.08 4.22
N LEU A 244 -6.33 13.17 3.93
CA LEU A 244 -5.04 13.10 3.22
C LEU A 244 -3.99 12.35 4.03
N SER A 245 -3.91 12.57 5.35
CA SER A 245 -2.98 11.82 6.20
C SER A 245 -3.29 10.32 6.24
N GLY A 246 -4.58 9.96 6.20
CA GLY A 246 -5.01 8.56 6.08
C GLY A 246 -4.61 7.89 4.75
N LEU A 247 -4.36 8.66 3.70
CA LEU A 247 -3.88 8.16 2.41
C LEU A 247 -2.34 8.16 2.30
N CYS A 248 -1.62 8.79 3.24
CA CYS A 248 -0.17 8.84 3.28
C CYS A 248 0.41 7.53 3.80
N LEU A 249 0.58 6.53 2.92
CA LEU A 249 1.09 5.21 3.31
C LEU A 249 2.54 5.26 3.85
N PHE A 250 3.36 6.18 3.36
CA PHE A 250 4.81 6.22 3.64
C PHE A 250 5.19 7.14 4.78
N THR A 251 4.38 8.15 5.10
CA THR A 251 4.64 9.13 6.18
C THR A 251 4.77 8.48 7.56
N PRO A 252 3.89 7.53 7.97
CA PRO A 252 4.03 6.90 9.29
C PRO A 252 5.35 6.13 9.46
N PHE A 253 5.92 5.62 8.37
CA PHE A 253 7.24 5.00 8.38
C PHE A 253 8.36 6.02 8.60
N GLU A 254 8.28 7.20 7.99
CA GLU A 254 9.24 8.29 8.19
C GLU A 254 9.29 8.74 9.66
N GLU A 255 8.14 8.86 10.31
CA GLU A 255 8.05 9.14 11.74
C GLU A 255 8.74 8.06 12.58
N PHE A 256 8.57 6.80 12.20
CA PHE A 256 9.16 5.66 12.90
C PHE A 256 10.68 5.62 12.78
N VAL A 257 11.21 5.94 11.60
CA VAL A 257 12.64 6.04 11.33
C VAL A 257 13.30 7.16 12.16
N ASN A 258 12.57 8.24 12.43
CA ASN A 258 13.05 9.35 13.29
C ASN A 258 13.00 9.02 14.81
N ASN A 259 13.07 7.74 15.17
CA ASN A 259 13.09 7.21 16.55
C ASN A 259 11.83 7.47 17.37
N SER A 260 10.70 7.77 16.76
CA SER A 260 9.41 7.85 17.43
C SER A 260 8.63 6.55 17.28
N PHE A 261 8.81 5.62 18.22
CA PHE A 261 8.03 4.37 18.25
C PHE A 261 6.56 4.69 18.50
N SER A 262 5.72 4.55 17.48
CA SER A 262 4.28 4.79 17.55
C SER A 262 3.49 3.51 17.30
N ILE A 263 2.74 3.06 18.30
CA ILE A 263 1.81 1.94 18.15
C ILE A 263 0.72 2.27 17.12
N SER A 264 0.36 3.53 16.99
CA SER A 264 -0.65 3.98 16.01
C SER A 264 -0.24 3.66 14.57
N THR A 265 1.06 3.74 14.25
CA THR A 265 1.62 3.36 12.93
C THR A 265 1.41 1.88 12.63
N LEU A 266 1.62 1.00 13.61
CA LEU A 266 1.41 -0.44 13.43
C LEU A 266 -0.07 -0.75 13.19
N VAL A 267 -0.95 -0.14 14.00
CA VAL A 267 -2.41 -0.28 13.84
C VAL A 267 -2.86 0.25 12.47
N TYR A 268 -2.31 1.37 12.03
CA TYR A 268 -2.60 1.95 10.70
C TYR A 268 -2.28 0.95 9.57
N TYR A 269 -1.08 0.38 9.54
CA TYR A 269 -0.72 -0.59 8.49
C TYR A 269 -1.58 -1.84 8.51
N LEU A 270 -1.91 -2.37 9.70
CA LEU A 270 -2.83 -3.51 9.84
C LEU A 270 -4.23 -3.17 9.33
N THR A 271 -4.73 -1.96 9.66
CA THR A 271 -6.05 -1.50 9.20
C THR A 271 -6.11 -1.35 7.68
N VAL A 272 -5.10 -0.73 7.07
CA VAL A 272 -4.99 -0.59 5.60
C VAL A 272 -4.93 -1.98 4.95
N THR A 273 -4.11 -2.87 5.48
CA THR A 273 -4.00 -4.25 4.97
C THR A 273 -5.36 -4.95 4.98
N MET A 274 -6.05 -4.95 6.12
CA MET A 274 -7.36 -5.59 6.28
C MET A 274 -8.42 -4.98 5.36
N LEU A 275 -8.42 -3.65 5.21
CA LEU A 275 -9.36 -2.93 4.35
C LEU A 275 -9.22 -3.37 2.88
N PHE A 276 -8.01 -3.40 2.34
CA PHE A 276 -7.80 -3.78 0.93
C PHE A 276 -8.01 -5.28 0.69
N LEU A 277 -7.69 -6.14 1.64
CA LEU A 277 -8.04 -7.57 1.57
C LEU A 277 -9.57 -7.78 1.60
N PHE A 278 -10.28 -7.00 2.42
CA PHE A 278 -11.75 -7.02 2.43
C PHE A 278 -12.32 -6.59 1.07
N PHE A 279 -11.84 -5.51 0.47
CA PHE A 279 -12.28 -5.08 -0.85
C PHE A 279 -11.98 -6.13 -1.93
N THR A 280 -10.82 -6.80 -1.83
CA THR A 280 -10.47 -7.90 -2.74
C THR A 280 -11.45 -9.05 -2.60
N ALA A 281 -11.76 -9.47 -1.38
CA ALA A 281 -12.72 -10.54 -1.11
C ALA A 281 -14.12 -10.20 -1.63
N GLN A 282 -14.63 -8.99 -1.34
CA GLN A 282 -15.93 -8.52 -1.83
C GLN A 282 -15.98 -8.46 -3.38
N GLY A 283 -14.89 -8.03 -4.01
CA GLY A 283 -14.79 -8.01 -5.47
C GLY A 283 -14.87 -9.39 -6.10
N LEU A 284 -14.27 -10.40 -5.45
CA LEU A 284 -14.31 -11.80 -5.90
C LEU A 284 -15.66 -12.46 -5.59
N GLU A 285 -16.26 -12.21 -4.42
CA GLU A 285 -17.59 -12.72 -4.06
C GLU A 285 -18.65 -12.23 -5.05
N LYS A 286 -18.65 -10.94 -5.40
CA LYS A 286 -19.57 -10.39 -6.39
C LYS A 286 -19.49 -11.12 -7.74
N ARG A 287 -18.32 -11.64 -8.12
CA ARG A 287 -18.14 -12.39 -9.37
C ARG A 287 -18.58 -13.85 -9.26
N ARG A 288 -18.51 -14.42 -8.07
CA ARG A 288 -19.00 -15.79 -7.82
C ARG A 288 -20.51 -15.90 -8.02
N TRP A 289 -21.25 -14.78 -7.85
CA TRP A 289 -22.71 -14.73 -7.94
C TRP A 289 -23.23 -14.19 -9.30
N ASN A 290 -22.39 -13.62 -10.14
CA ASN A 290 -22.69 -13.18 -11.50
C ASN A 290 -22.13 -14.19 -12.53
#